data_9682dd94af8f4bb790e2da381ec5139c
#
_entry.id   9682dd94af8f4bb790e2da381ec5139c
#
_cell.length_a   1.000
_cell.length_b   1.000
_cell.length_c   1.000
_cell.angle_alpha   90.00
_cell.angle_beta   90.00
_cell.angle_gamma   90.00
#
_symmetry.space_group_name_H-M   'P 1'
#
loop_
_entity.id
_entity.type
_entity.pdbx_description
1 polymer ?
#
loop_
_entity_poly.entity_id
_entity_poly.type
_entity_poly.pdbx_seq_one_letter_code
_entity_poly.pdbx_strand_id
1 'polypeptide(L)'
;IKEFYKKTKVLRWFGACLMFVLYGIRFVQGEYFVDSELMLTAPEELLQSWYGHRRFALIFTRKLFGMLRLMPFMENALLLLMFFLAGFTALFAIWYWNGRNEKLHAGYGLFLLLFFSAPCFVEQFNFTLQAFEIALIMAVCIGVAFCMGKWLYERKSVIWCIIGFGMMVWSFDTYQSFLAFYIGIVLISYICEYSSGMNPCGWREGILHVMFFVAGYVVSQLLAIWICQIKGGNSGYVNGMMRWGVESVQECLEGIRVDYNRIYRGEWPTFFKSKAFLSSAAAAFVISFWRLRKKKSVICFGIAWF
;
A
#
# COMPACT_ATOMS: atom_id res chain seq x y z
N ILE A 1 9.62 19.30 2.67
CA ILE A 1 9.75 18.43 3.85
C ILE A 1 9.92 19.29 5.12
N LYS A 2 10.91 20.21 5.21
CA LYS A 2 11.15 21.04 6.43
C LYS A 2 9.89 21.80 6.88
N GLU A 3 9.15 22.37 5.94
CA GLU A 3 7.91 23.10 6.23
C GLU A 3 6.82 22.17 6.78
N PHE A 4 6.56 21.04 6.13
CA PHE A 4 5.63 20.02 6.60
C PHE A 4 5.98 19.56 8.02
N TYR A 5 7.26 19.23 8.24
CA TYR A 5 7.73 18.79 9.54
C TYR A 5 7.48 19.83 10.65
N LYS A 6 7.71 21.09 10.36
CA LYS A 6 7.45 22.18 11.34
C LYS A 6 5.96 22.30 11.67
N LYS A 7 5.09 22.23 10.65
CA LYS A 7 3.64 22.43 10.77
C LYS A 7 2.89 21.24 11.38
N THR A 8 3.43 20.03 11.26
CA THR A 8 2.76 18.81 11.72
C THR A 8 3.21 18.30 13.08
N LYS A 9 3.83 19.15 13.92
CA LYS A 9 4.32 18.75 15.25
C LYS A 9 3.23 18.09 16.11
N VAL A 10 2.05 18.72 16.21
CA VAL A 10 0.91 18.19 16.99
C VAL A 10 0.41 16.88 16.41
N LEU A 11 0.27 16.80 15.08
CA LEU A 11 -0.17 15.57 14.39
C LEU A 11 0.80 14.41 14.59
N ARG A 12 2.12 14.68 14.69
CA ARG A 12 3.11 13.63 14.97
C ARG A 12 2.94 13.05 16.37
N TRP A 13 2.78 13.90 17.37
CA TRP A 13 2.51 13.42 18.72
C TRP A 13 1.18 12.67 18.79
N PHE A 14 0.14 13.21 18.17
CA PHE A 14 -1.16 12.54 18.07
C PHE A 14 -1.02 11.17 17.43
N GLY A 15 -0.35 11.06 16.27
CA GLY A 15 -0.13 9.79 15.58
C GLY A 15 0.71 8.81 16.41
N ALA A 16 1.77 9.27 17.10
CA ALA A 16 2.59 8.42 17.95
C ALA A 16 1.79 7.86 19.15
N CYS A 17 1.02 8.72 19.85
CA CYS A 17 0.14 8.30 20.93
C CYS A 17 -0.92 7.32 20.46
N LEU A 18 -1.57 7.61 19.33
CA LEU A 18 -2.57 6.74 18.72
C LEU A 18 -1.99 5.36 18.39
N MET A 19 -0.84 5.32 17.76
CA MET A 19 -0.13 4.07 17.44
C MET A 19 0.20 3.27 18.70
N PHE A 20 0.69 3.94 19.73
CA PHE A 20 1.00 3.27 20.99
C PHE A 20 -0.24 2.70 21.67
N VAL A 21 -1.35 3.44 21.67
CA VAL A 21 -2.63 2.98 22.22
C VAL A 21 -3.19 1.78 21.46
N LEU A 22 -3.13 1.81 20.11
CA LEU A 22 -3.72 0.75 19.27
C LEU A 22 -2.85 -0.52 19.22
N TYR A 23 -1.53 -0.36 19.20
CA TYR A 23 -0.61 -1.46 18.89
C TYR A 23 0.44 -1.72 19.99
N GLY A 24 0.51 -0.89 21.04
CA GLY A 24 1.51 -1.04 22.09
C GLY A 24 1.44 -2.38 22.84
N ILE A 25 0.27 -3.00 22.89
CA ILE A 25 0.10 -4.33 23.49
C ILE A 25 0.98 -5.40 22.83
N ARG A 26 1.34 -5.23 21.56
CA ARG A 26 2.19 -6.16 20.82
C ARG A 26 3.62 -6.31 21.36
N PHE A 27 4.07 -5.35 22.15
CA PHE A 27 5.36 -5.50 22.85
C PHE A 27 5.34 -6.52 23.98
N VAL A 28 4.15 -6.77 24.53
CA VAL A 28 3.95 -7.64 25.69
C VAL A 28 3.38 -9.00 25.27
N GLN A 29 2.49 -9.00 24.27
CA GLN A 29 1.83 -10.20 23.77
C GLN A 29 2.47 -10.59 22.43
N GLY A 30 3.23 -11.69 22.42
CA GLY A 30 3.71 -12.33 21.21
C GLY A 30 2.68 -13.29 20.68
N GLU A 31 2.11 -13.02 19.52
CA GLU A 31 1.31 -13.98 18.78
C GLU A 31 2.19 -14.71 17.78
N TYR A 32 2.15 -16.05 17.78
CA TYR A 32 2.90 -16.89 16.87
C TYR A 32 1.93 -17.58 15.92
N PHE A 33 2.15 -17.39 14.64
CA PHE A 33 1.42 -18.07 13.56
C PHE A 33 2.32 -19.13 12.91
N VAL A 34 1.77 -19.92 12.01
CA VAL A 34 2.47 -21.01 11.32
C VAL A 34 3.84 -20.62 10.78
N ASP A 35 3.97 -19.45 10.14
CA ASP A 35 5.25 -18.96 9.63
C ASP A 35 6.26 -18.69 10.76
N SER A 36 5.78 -18.27 11.94
CA SER A 36 6.66 -18.02 13.09
C SER A 36 7.21 -19.31 13.67
N GLU A 37 6.41 -20.37 13.72
CA GLU A 37 6.86 -21.71 14.14
C GLU A 37 7.89 -22.28 13.16
N LEU A 38 7.60 -22.13 11.86
CA LEU A 38 8.53 -22.57 10.82
C LEU A 38 9.85 -21.80 10.85
N MET A 39 9.81 -20.49 11.13
CA MET A 39 11.03 -19.70 11.30
C MET A 39 11.88 -20.15 12.49
N LEU A 40 11.25 -20.69 13.55
CA LEU A 40 11.97 -21.21 14.72
C LEU A 40 12.56 -22.60 14.47
N THR A 41 11.84 -23.47 13.76
CA THR A 41 12.18 -24.88 13.58
C THR A 41 12.97 -25.15 12.31
N ALA A 42 12.61 -24.50 11.20
CA ALA A 42 13.18 -24.70 9.86
C ALA A 42 13.27 -23.39 9.06
N PRO A 43 14.07 -22.40 9.49
CA PRO A 43 14.13 -21.06 8.86
C PRO A 43 14.52 -21.11 7.38
N GLU A 44 15.39 -22.05 6.99
CA GLU A 44 15.81 -22.20 5.60
C GLU A 44 14.65 -22.65 4.70
N GLU A 45 13.80 -23.55 5.18
CA GLU A 45 12.62 -24.01 4.44
C GLU A 45 11.62 -22.89 4.26
N LEU A 46 11.40 -22.06 5.28
CA LEU A 46 10.53 -20.89 5.18
C LEU A 46 11.06 -19.88 4.16
N LEU A 47 12.37 -19.54 4.22
CA LEU A 47 12.97 -18.64 3.25
C LEU A 47 12.89 -19.20 1.84
N GLN A 48 13.08 -20.51 1.67
CA GLN A 48 12.95 -21.19 0.39
C GLN A 48 11.51 -21.14 -0.13
N SER A 49 10.50 -21.30 0.74
CA SER A 49 9.09 -21.17 0.38
C SER A 49 8.77 -19.74 -0.08
N TRP A 50 9.33 -18.72 0.56
CA TRP A 50 9.13 -17.33 0.15
C TRP A 50 9.77 -17.00 -1.19
N TYR A 51 10.91 -17.62 -1.57
CA TYR A 51 11.41 -17.54 -2.94
C TYR A 51 10.42 -18.18 -3.93
N GLY A 52 9.83 -19.33 -3.57
CA GLY A 52 8.75 -19.96 -4.34
C GLY A 52 7.51 -19.08 -4.48
N HIS A 53 7.17 -18.32 -3.45
CA HIS A 53 6.08 -17.35 -3.45
C HIS A 53 6.40 -16.05 -4.21
N ARG A 54 7.58 -15.95 -4.83
CA ARG A 54 8.06 -14.77 -5.57
C ARG A 54 8.17 -13.53 -4.69
N ARG A 55 8.62 -13.69 -3.43
CA ARG A 55 8.76 -12.62 -2.42
C ARG A 55 10.22 -12.35 -2.11
N PHE A 56 11.08 -12.29 -3.10
CA PHE A 56 12.54 -12.13 -2.85
C PHE A 56 12.88 -10.79 -2.18
N ALA A 57 12.15 -9.72 -2.48
CA ALA A 57 12.37 -8.42 -1.88
C ALA A 57 12.01 -8.41 -0.38
N LEU A 58 11.04 -9.23 0.05
CA LEU A 58 10.76 -9.48 1.47
C LEU A 58 12.01 -10.05 2.18
N ILE A 59 12.57 -11.13 1.63
CA ILE A 59 13.75 -11.79 2.18
C ILE A 59 14.94 -10.84 2.22
N PHE A 60 15.16 -10.08 1.16
CA PHE A 60 16.25 -9.12 1.09
C PHE A 60 16.07 -7.99 2.11
N THR A 61 14.86 -7.48 2.30
CA THR A 61 14.53 -6.48 3.32
C THR A 61 14.83 -7.04 4.72
N ARG A 62 14.40 -8.27 5.04
CA ARG A 62 14.74 -8.92 6.31
C ARG A 62 16.24 -9.06 6.51
N LYS A 63 16.95 -9.46 5.47
CA LYS A 63 18.41 -9.57 5.50
C LYS A 63 19.09 -8.23 5.76
N LEU A 64 18.60 -7.16 5.13
CA LEU A 64 19.12 -5.80 5.32
C LEU A 64 18.98 -5.32 6.77
N PHE A 65 17.87 -5.68 7.43
CA PHE A 65 17.63 -5.36 8.84
C PHE A 65 18.22 -6.39 9.82
N GLY A 66 18.90 -7.44 9.33
CA GLY A 66 19.44 -8.49 10.19
C GLY A 66 18.38 -9.42 10.81
N MET A 67 17.16 -9.45 10.24
CA MET A 67 15.98 -10.12 10.81
C MET A 67 15.73 -11.50 10.18
N LEU A 68 16.81 -12.27 9.89
CA LEU A 68 16.68 -13.64 9.35
C LEU A 68 16.30 -14.68 10.42
N ARG A 69 16.17 -14.27 11.67
CA ARG A 69 15.65 -15.08 12.78
C ARG A 69 14.46 -14.38 13.39
N LEU A 70 13.61 -15.16 14.05
CA LEU A 70 12.47 -14.60 14.78
C LEU A 70 12.96 -13.81 15.99
N MET A 71 12.66 -12.52 16.01
CA MET A 71 12.97 -11.57 17.09
C MET A 71 11.71 -10.76 17.41
N PRO A 72 10.73 -11.30 18.12
CA PRO A 72 9.37 -10.71 18.24
C PRO A 72 9.37 -9.27 18.73
N PHE A 73 10.20 -8.93 19.72
CA PHE A 73 10.31 -7.57 20.23
C PHE A 73 10.81 -6.61 19.14
N MET A 74 11.87 -6.97 18.43
CA MET A 74 12.44 -6.12 17.36
C MET A 74 11.49 -6.01 16.17
N GLU A 75 10.81 -7.09 15.81
CA GLU A 75 9.82 -7.09 14.73
C GLU A 75 8.64 -6.16 15.04
N ASN A 76 8.12 -6.21 16.26
CA ASN A 76 7.06 -5.30 16.69
C ASN A 76 7.54 -3.85 16.80
N ALA A 77 8.77 -3.60 17.29
CA ALA A 77 9.35 -2.27 17.33
C ALA A 77 9.52 -1.68 15.92
N LEU A 78 10.06 -2.47 14.98
CA LEU A 78 10.20 -2.08 13.59
C LEU A 78 8.82 -1.88 12.93
N LEU A 79 7.84 -2.75 13.22
CA LEU A 79 6.47 -2.59 12.73
C LEU A 79 5.91 -1.21 13.10
N LEU A 80 5.95 -0.86 14.39
CA LEU A 80 5.41 0.43 14.84
C LEU A 80 6.13 1.60 14.20
N LEU A 81 7.46 1.54 14.10
CA LEU A 81 8.26 2.58 13.45
C LEU A 81 7.91 2.71 11.97
N MET A 82 7.86 1.60 11.23
CA MET A 82 7.59 1.60 9.79
C MET A 82 6.14 1.96 9.47
N PHE A 83 5.20 1.54 10.30
CA PHE A 83 3.80 1.91 10.11
C PHE A 83 3.55 3.39 10.43
N PHE A 84 4.20 3.93 11.46
CA PHE A 84 4.22 5.37 11.71
C PHE A 84 4.79 6.12 10.50
N LEU A 85 5.91 5.66 9.96
CA LEU A 85 6.53 6.22 8.75
C LEU A 85 5.56 6.18 7.56
N ALA A 86 4.86 5.05 7.35
CA ALA A 86 3.88 4.89 6.28
C ALA A 86 2.74 5.91 6.42
N GLY A 87 2.14 6.03 7.60
CA GLY A 87 1.06 7.00 7.86
C GLY A 87 1.50 8.45 7.63
N PHE A 88 2.72 8.81 8.05
CA PHE A 88 3.24 10.16 7.83
C PHE A 88 3.71 10.41 6.41
N THR A 89 4.18 9.39 5.69
CA THR A 89 4.47 9.49 4.26
C THR A 89 3.17 9.70 3.47
N ALA A 90 2.11 8.98 3.82
CA ALA A 90 0.78 9.18 3.23
C ALA A 90 0.23 10.58 3.53
N LEU A 91 0.32 11.03 4.78
CA LEU A 91 -0.09 12.37 5.17
C LEU A 91 0.69 13.47 4.42
N PHE A 92 2.01 13.29 4.28
CA PHE A 92 2.85 14.20 3.51
C PHE A 92 2.43 14.25 2.04
N ALA A 93 2.17 13.09 1.44
CA ALA A 93 1.74 12.98 0.05
C ALA A 93 0.38 13.69 -0.15
N ILE A 94 -0.61 13.41 0.70
CA ILE A 94 -1.92 14.08 0.66
C ILE A 94 -1.79 15.60 0.86
N TRP A 95 -0.99 16.04 1.83
CA TRP A 95 -0.73 17.48 2.04
C TRP A 95 -0.11 18.12 0.80
N TYR A 96 0.84 17.45 0.17
CA TYR A 96 1.51 17.92 -1.03
C TYR A 96 0.55 18.01 -2.21
N TRP A 97 -0.20 16.94 -2.50
CA TRP A 97 -1.17 16.87 -3.60
C TRP A 97 -2.37 17.81 -3.41
N ASN A 98 -2.71 18.15 -2.18
CA ASN A 98 -3.70 19.19 -1.87
C ASN A 98 -3.14 20.63 -1.90
N GLY A 99 -2.03 20.87 -2.58
CA GLY A 99 -1.47 22.20 -2.72
C GLY A 99 -0.92 22.79 -1.44
N ARG A 100 -0.52 21.95 -0.48
CA ARG A 100 0.01 22.32 0.84
C ARG A 100 -0.98 23.13 1.68
N ASN A 101 -2.25 22.79 1.57
CA ASN A 101 -3.33 23.52 2.24
C ASN A 101 -3.29 23.32 3.76
N GLU A 102 -3.06 24.39 4.50
CA GLU A 102 -2.95 24.38 5.96
C GLU A 102 -4.29 24.37 6.68
N LYS A 103 -5.37 24.77 6.01
CA LYS A 103 -6.71 24.85 6.62
C LYS A 103 -7.33 23.48 6.91
N LEU A 104 -6.68 22.39 6.49
CA LEU A 104 -7.17 21.02 6.61
C LEU A 104 -6.61 20.26 7.82
N HIS A 105 -6.12 20.94 8.88
CA HIS A 105 -5.53 20.26 10.04
C HIS A 105 -6.44 19.21 10.68
N ALA A 106 -7.71 19.49 10.85
CA ALA A 106 -8.68 18.52 11.37
C ALA A 106 -8.85 17.31 10.43
N GLY A 107 -8.89 17.54 9.11
CA GLY A 107 -8.93 16.47 8.12
C GLY A 107 -7.70 15.58 8.13
N TYR A 108 -6.52 16.14 8.35
CA TYR A 108 -5.28 15.38 8.47
C TYR A 108 -5.24 14.54 9.76
N GLY A 109 -5.80 15.06 10.87
CA GLY A 109 -5.96 14.29 12.11
C GLY A 109 -6.94 13.13 11.92
N LEU A 110 -8.07 13.38 11.27
CA LEU A 110 -9.05 12.35 10.92
C LEU A 110 -8.43 11.27 9.99
N PHE A 111 -7.65 11.69 8.99
CA PHE A 111 -6.92 10.76 8.13
C PHE A 111 -6.02 9.82 8.93
N LEU A 112 -5.19 10.37 9.83
CA LEU A 112 -4.31 9.55 10.67
C LEU A 112 -5.10 8.59 11.57
N LEU A 113 -6.21 9.06 12.15
CA LEU A 113 -7.08 8.23 12.96
C LEU A 113 -7.61 7.05 12.15
N LEU A 114 -8.19 7.29 10.98
CA LEU A 114 -8.74 6.25 10.11
C LEU A 114 -7.65 5.32 9.56
N PHE A 115 -6.50 5.88 9.18
CA PHE A 115 -5.39 5.09 8.65
C PHE A 115 -4.85 4.13 9.70
N PHE A 116 -4.53 4.61 10.90
CA PHE A 116 -3.95 3.75 11.93
C PHE A 116 -4.96 2.78 12.57
N SER A 117 -6.25 3.10 12.57
CA SER A 117 -7.29 2.24 13.13
C SER A 117 -7.97 1.32 12.11
N ALA A 118 -7.51 1.30 10.86
CA ALA A 118 -8.12 0.47 9.82
C ALA A 118 -8.00 -1.03 10.16
N PRO A 119 -9.11 -1.78 10.23
CA PRO A 119 -9.11 -3.18 10.69
C PRO A 119 -8.24 -4.10 9.83
N CYS A 120 -8.11 -3.81 8.53
CA CYS A 120 -7.29 -4.60 7.61
C CYS A 120 -5.80 -4.63 8.02
N PHE A 121 -5.29 -3.57 8.65
CA PHE A 121 -3.92 -3.57 9.14
C PHE A 121 -3.74 -4.40 10.41
N VAL A 122 -4.76 -4.45 11.27
CA VAL A 122 -4.72 -5.29 12.47
C VAL A 122 -4.54 -6.75 12.07
N GLU A 123 -5.34 -7.24 11.12
CA GLU A 123 -5.23 -8.60 10.60
C GLU A 123 -3.87 -8.85 9.95
N GLN A 124 -3.44 -7.96 9.05
CA GLN A 124 -2.16 -8.09 8.35
C GLN A 124 -0.97 -8.12 9.32
N PHE A 125 -1.03 -7.34 10.39
CA PHE A 125 0.04 -7.26 11.37
C PHE A 125 0.07 -8.43 12.36
N ASN A 126 -0.96 -9.26 12.38
CA ASN A 126 -0.91 -10.53 13.12
C ASN A 126 0.13 -11.49 12.52
N PHE A 127 0.44 -11.36 11.22
CA PHE A 127 1.58 -12.06 10.61
C PHE A 127 2.90 -11.38 10.96
N THR A 128 3.36 -11.56 12.21
CA THR A 128 4.52 -10.84 12.80
C THR A 128 5.75 -10.84 11.90
N LEU A 129 6.07 -11.98 11.29
CA LEU A 129 7.25 -12.13 10.42
C LEU A 129 7.25 -11.29 9.13
N GLN A 130 6.13 -10.72 8.75
CA GLN A 130 6.00 -9.93 7.51
C GLN A 130 5.49 -8.52 7.78
N ALA A 131 5.14 -8.22 9.02
CA ALA A 131 4.39 -7.04 9.39
C ALA A 131 5.20 -5.73 9.16
N PHE A 132 6.46 -5.69 9.61
CA PHE A 132 7.26 -4.48 9.47
C PHE A 132 7.68 -4.22 8.03
N GLU A 133 7.95 -5.26 7.25
CA GLU A 133 8.27 -5.14 5.83
C GLU A 133 7.08 -4.60 5.04
N ILE A 134 5.89 -5.10 5.32
CA ILE A 134 4.66 -4.61 4.70
C ILE A 134 4.45 -3.14 5.06
N ALA A 135 4.62 -2.77 6.33
CA ALA A 135 4.51 -1.37 6.76
C ALA A 135 5.55 -0.46 6.09
N LEU A 136 6.80 -0.92 5.97
CA LEU A 136 7.86 -0.20 5.26
C LEU A 136 7.48 0.00 3.78
N ILE A 137 7.05 -1.08 3.13
CA ILE A 137 6.73 -1.04 1.69
C ILE A 137 5.49 -0.21 1.40
N MET A 138 4.56 -0.05 2.33
CA MET A 138 3.50 0.95 2.20
C MET A 138 4.08 2.35 2.01
N ALA A 139 5.06 2.76 2.83
CA ALA A 139 5.72 4.05 2.69
C ALA A 139 6.49 4.16 1.36
N VAL A 140 7.19 3.09 0.97
CA VAL A 140 7.93 3.02 -0.31
C VAL A 140 6.96 3.15 -1.49
N CYS A 141 5.85 2.43 -1.49
CA CYS A 141 4.85 2.46 -2.56
C CYS A 141 4.20 3.86 -2.72
N ILE A 142 3.94 4.57 -1.61
CA ILE A 142 3.49 5.96 -1.64
C ILE A 142 4.60 6.84 -2.26
N GLY A 143 5.86 6.58 -1.92
CA GLY A 143 7.02 7.24 -2.50
C GLY A 143 7.13 7.04 -4.02
N VAL A 144 6.71 5.88 -4.55
CA VAL A 144 6.65 5.62 -6.01
C VAL A 144 5.74 6.63 -6.68
N ALA A 145 4.49 6.79 -6.20
CA ALA A 145 3.54 7.74 -6.78
C ALA A 145 4.07 9.19 -6.71
N PHE A 146 4.76 9.53 -5.61
CA PHE A 146 5.41 10.83 -5.47
C PHE A 146 6.56 11.03 -6.48
N CYS A 147 7.43 10.05 -6.67
CA CYS A 147 8.52 10.10 -7.65
C CYS A 147 7.98 10.22 -9.08
N MET A 148 6.93 9.47 -9.40
CA MET A 148 6.26 9.55 -10.69
C MET A 148 5.62 10.91 -10.91
N GLY A 149 4.95 11.48 -9.91
CA GLY A 149 4.40 12.82 -9.98
C GLY A 149 5.47 13.88 -10.27
N LYS A 150 6.62 13.77 -9.60
CA LYS A 150 7.77 14.65 -9.83
C LYS A 150 8.29 14.58 -11.28
N TRP A 151 8.36 13.38 -11.83
CA TRP A 151 8.83 13.20 -13.20
C TRP A 151 7.77 13.62 -14.22
N LEU A 152 6.53 13.19 -14.08
CA LEU A 152 5.48 13.39 -15.08
C LEU A 152 4.92 14.83 -15.08
N TYR A 153 4.59 15.35 -13.89
CA TYR A 153 3.88 16.64 -13.78
C TYR A 153 4.80 17.82 -13.61
N GLU A 154 5.86 17.66 -12.79
CA GLU A 154 6.82 18.73 -12.56
C GLU A 154 7.97 18.72 -13.58
N ARG A 155 7.99 17.76 -14.51
CA ARG A 155 9.04 17.59 -15.53
C ARG A 155 10.45 17.62 -14.95
N LYS A 156 10.61 17.02 -13.77
CA LYS A 156 11.91 16.90 -13.11
C LYS A 156 12.79 15.85 -13.81
N SER A 157 14.02 15.71 -13.34
CA SER A 157 15.01 14.78 -13.88
C SER A 157 14.46 13.35 -14.00
N VAL A 158 14.88 12.62 -15.03
CA VAL A 158 14.61 11.19 -15.25
C VAL A 158 15.04 10.31 -14.07
N ILE A 159 15.92 10.81 -13.21
CA ILE A 159 16.35 10.10 -12.00
C ILE A 159 15.15 9.76 -11.08
N TRP A 160 14.13 10.62 -11.05
CA TRP A 160 12.90 10.36 -10.29
C TRP A 160 12.12 9.16 -10.87
N CYS A 161 12.11 9.03 -12.19
CA CYS A 161 11.53 7.86 -12.86
C CYS A 161 12.29 6.58 -12.49
N ILE A 162 13.62 6.61 -12.54
CA ILE A 162 14.48 5.45 -12.24
C ILE A 162 14.31 5.04 -10.77
N ILE A 163 14.35 5.98 -9.84
CA ILE A 163 14.14 5.71 -8.42
C ILE A 163 12.74 5.14 -8.19
N GLY A 164 11.71 5.78 -8.74
CA GLY A 164 10.31 5.32 -8.62
C GLY A 164 10.14 3.91 -9.19
N PHE A 165 10.79 3.60 -10.33
CA PHE A 165 10.72 2.28 -10.94
C PHE A 165 11.35 1.19 -10.06
N GLY A 166 12.56 1.45 -9.52
CA GLY A 166 13.21 0.52 -8.60
C GLY A 166 12.38 0.28 -7.33
N MET A 167 11.83 1.35 -6.74
CA MET A 167 10.92 1.26 -5.59
C MET A 167 9.64 0.48 -5.91
N MET A 168 9.09 0.61 -7.12
CA MET A 168 7.90 -0.12 -7.57
C MET A 168 8.17 -1.61 -7.67
N VAL A 169 9.25 -2.01 -8.37
CA VAL A 169 9.66 -3.41 -8.49
C VAL A 169 9.88 -4.01 -7.09
N TRP A 170 10.59 -3.30 -6.23
CA TRP A 170 10.80 -3.71 -4.84
C TRP A 170 9.48 -3.95 -4.09
N SER A 171 8.51 -3.04 -4.25
CA SER A 171 7.21 -3.16 -3.60
C SER A 171 6.45 -4.39 -4.07
N PHE A 172 6.41 -4.65 -5.37
CA PHE A 172 5.66 -5.76 -5.96
C PHE A 172 6.27 -7.13 -5.61
N ASP A 173 7.59 -7.20 -5.49
CA ASP A 173 8.32 -8.41 -5.10
C ASP A 173 8.42 -8.62 -3.58
N THR A 174 8.02 -7.63 -2.78
CA THR A 174 7.82 -7.83 -1.34
C THR A 174 6.48 -8.51 -1.09
N TYR A 175 5.40 -7.98 -1.68
CA TYR A 175 4.06 -8.54 -1.53
C TYR A 175 3.17 -8.13 -2.69
N GLN A 176 2.56 -9.09 -3.36
CA GLN A 176 1.80 -8.86 -4.59
C GLN A 176 0.58 -7.92 -4.41
N SER A 177 0.02 -7.82 -3.19
CA SER A 177 -1.07 -6.88 -2.89
C SER A 177 -0.71 -5.42 -3.13
N PHE A 178 0.60 -5.09 -3.19
CA PHE A 178 1.04 -3.72 -3.50
C PHE A 178 0.75 -3.28 -4.93
N LEU A 179 0.41 -4.21 -5.83
CA LEU A 179 -0.15 -3.87 -7.14
C LEU A 179 -1.45 -3.06 -6.99
N ALA A 180 -2.40 -3.59 -6.23
CA ALA A 180 -3.67 -2.90 -5.98
C ALA A 180 -3.48 -1.63 -5.13
N PHE A 181 -2.59 -1.69 -4.13
CA PHE A 181 -2.27 -0.55 -3.29
C PHE A 181 -1.70 0.62 -4.10
N TYR A 182 -0.79 0.36 -5.04
CA TYR A 182 -0.24 1.38 -5.92
C TYR A 182 -1.33 2.05 -6.77
N ILE A 183 -2.23 1.26 -7.38
CA ILE A 183 -3.36 1.79 -8.15
C ILE A 183 -4.18 2.74 -7.27
N GLY A 184 -4.53 2.31 -6.05
CA GLY A 184 -5.27 3.13 -5.09
C GLY A 184 -4.57 4.45 -4.77
N ILE A 185 -3.26 4.44 -4.54
CA ILE A 185 -2.47 5.64 -4.26
C ILE A 185 -2.44 6.60 -5.46
N VAL A 186 -2.29 6.09 -6.68
CA VAL A 186 -2.33 6.91 -7.91
C VAL A 186 -3.71 7.56 -8.07
N LEU A 187 -4.80 6.84 -7.82
CA LEU A 187 -6.15 7.39 -7.86
C LEU A 187 -6.35 8.47 -6.79
N ILE A 188 -5.88 8.25 -5.56
CA ILE A 188 -5.92 9.24 -4.48
C ILE A 188 -5.11 10.49 -4.86
N SER A 189 -3.92 10.34 -5.44
CA SER A 189 -3.12 11.49 -5.88
C SER A 189 -3.87 12.32 -6.91
N TYR A 190 -4.47 11.66 -7.89
CA TYR A 190 -5.28 12.30 -8.92
C TYR A 190 -6.48 13.07 -8.32
N ILE A 191 -7.23 12.45 -7.40
CA ILE A 191 -8.36 13.07 -6.73
C ILE A 191 -7.93 14.32 -5.95
N CYS A 192 -6.82 14.24 -5.20
CA CYS A 192 -6.28 15.34 -4.42
C CYS A 192 -5.82 16.50 -5.32
N GLU A 193 -5.04 16.22 -6.35
CA GLU A 193 -4.52 17.23 -7.29
C GLU A 193 -5.65 17.90 -8.06
N TYR A 194 -6.61 17.13 -8.55
CA TYR A 194 -7.79 17.66 -9.24
C TYR A 194 -8.62 18.57 -8.32
N SER A 195 -8.82 18.17 -7.08
CA SER A 195 -9.59 18.93 -6.09
C SER A 195 -8.90 20.24 -5.72
N SER A 196 -7.57 20.24 -5.60
CA SER A 196 -6.77 21.42 -5.27
C SER A 196 -6.60 22.40 -6.44
N GLY A 197 -6.92 21.97 -7.66
CA GLY A 197 -6.69 22.74 -8.88
C GLY A 197 -5.23 22.78 -9.32
N MET A 198 -4.38 21.93 -8.74
CA MET A 198 -3.01 21.70 -9.19
C MET A 198 -3.03 20.69 -10.33
N ASN A 199 -2.47 21.05 -11.46
CA ASN A 199 -2.26 20.27 -12.68
C ASN A 199 -3.23 19.09 -12.89
N PRO A 200 -4.34 19.27 -13.61
CA PRO A 200 -5.20 18.14 -13.95
C PRO A 200 -4.40 17.14 -14.79
N CYS A 201 -4.36 15.92 -14.36
CA CYS A 201 -3.78 14.80 -15.10
C CYS A 201 -4.46 14.71 -16.47
N GLY A 202 -3.69 14.87 -17.54
CA GLY A 202 -4.19 14.64 -18.90
C GLY A 202 -4.18 13.17 -19.26
N TRP A 203 -4.81 12.81 -20.36
CA TRP A 203 -4.80 11.44 -20.89
C TRP A 203 -3.38 10.88 -21.07
N ARG A 204 -2.45 11.72 -21.49
CA ARG A 204 -1.05 11.35 -21.71
C ARG A 204 -0.39 10.89 -20.41
N GLU A 205 -0.55 11.61 -19.35
CA GLU A 205 0.00 11.30 -18.03
C GLU A 205 -0.64 10.03 -17.47
N GLY A 206 -1.96 9.86 -17.64
CA GLY A 206 -2.67 8.62 -17.27
C GLY A 206 -2.14 7.40 -18.01
N ILE A 207 -1.95 7.47 -19.33
CA ILE A 207 -1.36 6.40 -20.13
C ILE A 207 0.06 6.08 -19.66
N LEU A 208 0.88 7.10 -19.37
CA LEU A 208 2.24 6.89 -18.88
C LEU A 208 2.26 6.20 -17.51
N HIS A 209 1.33 6.52 -16.61
CA HIS A 209 1.18 5.78 -15.35
C HIS A 209 0.85 4.30 -15.59
N VAL A 210 -0.07 4.00 -16.50
CA VAL A 210 -0.43 2.62 -16.85
C VAL A 210 0.76 1.89 -17.47
N MET A 211 1.46 2.51 -18.41
CA MET A 211 2.66 1.92 -19.04
C MET A 211 3.74 1.64 -17.99
N PHE A 212 3.97 2.58 -17.07
CA PHE A 212 4.95 2.43 -16.00
C PHE A 212 4.57 1.29 -15.04
N PHE A 213 3.30 1.21 -14.68
CA PHE A 213 2.78 0.12 -13.87
C PHE A 213 2.96 -1.25 -14.54
N VAL A 214 2.56 -1.37 -15.82
CA VAL A 214 2.71 -2.60 -16.58
C VAL A 214 4.17 -2.99 -16.72
N ALA A 215 5.05 -2.04 -17.06
CA ALA A 215 6.49 -2.29 -17.15
C ALA A 215 7.07 -2.75 -15.80
N GLY A 216 6.70 -2.09 -14.71
CA GLY A 216 7.13 -2.45 -13.35
C GLY A 216 6.66 -3.85 -12.95
N TYR A 217 5.40 -4.19 -13.28
CA TYR A 217 4.87 -5.52 -13.03
C TYR A 217 5.61 -6.60 -13.84
N VAL A 218 5.81 -6.38 -15.14
CA VAL A 218 6.54 -7.34 -16.01
C VAL A 218 7.97 -7.56 -15.50
N VAL A 219 8.70 -6.48 -15.20
CA VAL A 219 10.07 -6.58 -14.67
C VAL A 219 10.09 -7.30 -13.34
N SER A 220 9.16 -6.99 -12.43
CA SER A 220 9.00 -7.69 -11.15
C SER A 220 8.82 -9.19 -11.37
N GLN A 221 7.87 -9.60 -12.22
CA GLN A 221 7.62 -11.02 -12.49
C GLN A 221 8.84 -11.74 -13.09
N LEU A 222 9.52 -11.10 -14.04
CA LEU A 222 10.73 -11.69 -14.66
C LEU A 222 11.85 -11.87 -13.63
N LEU A 223 12.09 -10.87 -12.79
CA LEU A 223 13.09 -10.95 -11.72
C LEU A 223 12.73 -12.02 -10.69
N ALA A 224 11.46 -12.08 -10.28
CA ALA A 224 10.99 -13.06 -9.31
C ALA A 224 11.13 -14.50 -9.83
N ILE A 225 10.78 -14.74 -11.11
CA ILE A 225 10.96 -16.04 -11.77
C ILE A 225 12.45 -16.41 -11.83
N TRP A 226 13.29 -15.48 -12.27
CA TRP A 226 14.73 -15.70 -12.41
C TRP A 226 15.38 -16.02 -11.05
N ILE A 227 15.08 -15.25 -10.02
CA ILE A 227 15.61 -15.47 -8.66
C ILE A 227 15.08 -16.79 -8.08
N CYS A 228 13.79 -17.10 -8.29
CA CYS A 228 13.19 -18.38 -7.87
C CYS A 228 13.93 -19.57 -8.48
N GLN A 229 14.27 -19.52 -9.78
CA GLN A 229 15.02 -20.57 -10.46
C GLN A 229 16.44 -20.72 -9.88
N ILE A 230 17.17 -19.61 -9.67
CA ILE A 230 18.54 -19.63 -9.10
C ILE A 230 18.53 -20.19 -7.67
N LYS A 231 17.50 -19.88 -6.89
CA LYS A 231 17.38 -20.30 -5.49
C LYS A 231 16.71 -21.66 -5.31
N GLY A 232 16.28 -22.30 -6.38
CA GLY A 232 15.59 -23.60 -6.34
C GLY A 232 14.22 -23.54 -5.66
N GLY A 233 13.55 -22.39 -5.67
CA GLY A 233 12.24 -22.21 -5.06
C GLY A 233 11.15 -23.01 -5.83
N ASN A 234 10.18 -23.55 -5.09
CA ASN A 234 9.02 -24.22 -5.69
C ASN A 234 7.87 -23.21 -5.87
N SER A 235 7.51 -22.90 -7.11
CA SER A 235 6.41 -21.97 -7.45
C SER A 235 5.02 -22.61 -7.48
N GLY A 236 4.88 -23.88 -7.07
CA GLY A 236 3.61 -24.61 -7.13
C GLY A 236 2.46 -23.90 -6.41
N TYR A 237 2.72 -23.30 -5.25
CA TYR A 237 1.73 -22.53 -4.50
C TYR A 237 1.18 -21.34 -5.30
N VAL A 238 2.07 -20.52 -5.88
CA VAL A 238 1.66 -19.33 -6.66
C VAL A 238 0.92 -19.75 -7.94
N ASN A 239 1.41 -20.78 -8.61
CA ASN A 239 0.75 -21.30 -9.82
C ASN A 239 -0.63 -21.87 -9.51
N GLY A 240 -0.81 -22.54 -8.37
CA GLY A 240 -2.11 -23.05 -7.90
C GLY A 240 -3.11 -21.95 -7.50
N MET A 241 -2.63 -20.75 -7.16
CA MET A 241 -3.50 -19.60 -6.86
C MET A 241 -3.88 -18.76 -8.09
N MET A 242 -3.19 -18.96 -9.22
CA MET A 242 -3.53 -18.28 -10.47
C MET A 242 -4.73 -18.93 -11.15
N ARG A 243 -5.90 -18.30 -10.99
CA ARG A 243 -7.13 -18.76 -11.65
C ARG A 243 -7.19 -18.36 -13.12
N TRP A 244 -6.70 -17.15 -13.45
CA TRP A 244 -6.68 -16.63 -14.82
C TRP A 244 -5.77 -17.48 -15.74
N GLY A 245 -6.34 -17.94 -16.83
CA GLY A 245 -5.64 -18.83 -17.78
C GLY A 245 -5.71 -20.33 -17.44
N VAL A 246 -6.21 -20.69 -16.24
CA VAL A 246 -6.47 -22.07 -15.80
C VAL A 246 -7.98 -22.33 -15.78
N GLU A 247 -8.75 -21.42 -15.21
CA GLU A 247 -10.20 -21.45 -15.17
C GLU A 247 -10.78 -20.61 -16.33
N SER A 248 -12.05 -20.81 -16.65
CA SER A 248 -12.74 -19.99 -17.63
C SER A 248 -12.87 -18.54 -17.14
N VAL A 249 -12.90 -17.59 -18.07
CA VAL A 249 -13.09 -16.17 -17.75
C VAL A 249 -14.38 -15.94 -16.95
N GLN A 250 -15.42 -16.72 -17.24
CA GLN A 250 -16.71 -16.62 -16.55
C GLN A 250 -16.59 -17.04 -15.07
N GLU A 251 -15.87 -18.14 -14.78
CA GLU A 251 -15.62 -18.58 -13.39
C GLU A 251 -14.77 -17.57 -12.62
N CYS A 252 -13.74 -17.00 -13.26
CA CYS A 252 -12.92 -15.94 -12.66
C CYS A 252 -13.76 -14.70 -12.33
N LEU A 253 -14.63 -14.25 -13.23
CA LEU A 253 -15.51 -13.10 -13.01
C LEU A 253 -16.55 -13.37 -11.93
N GLU A 254 -17.13 -14.58 -11.89
CA GLU A 254 -18.06 -14.94 -10.82
C GLU A 254 -17.37 -14.99 -9.46
N GLY A 255 -16.13 -15.49 -9.39
CA GLY A 255 -15.31 -15.42 -8.18
C GLY A 255 -15.13 -13.98 -7.68
N ILE A 256 -14.77 -13.06 -8.56
CA ILE A 256 -14.65 -11.62 -8.22
C ILE A 256 -15.98 -11.07 -7.72
N ARG A 257 -17.09 -11.40 -8.38
CA ARG A 257 -18.44 -10.98 -7.97
C ARG A 257 -18.81 -11.48 -6.59
N VAL A 258 -18.51 -12.74 -6.29
CA VAL A 258 -18.77 -13.36 -4.99
C VAL A 258 -17.97 -12.62 -3.89
N ASP A 259 -16.69 -12.40 -4.10
CA ASP A 259 -15.82 -11.72 -3.13
C ASP A 259 -16.24 -10.25 -2.95
N TYR A 260 -16.57 -9.54 -4.03
CA TYR A 260 -17.12 -8.20 -3.95
C TYR A 260 -18.40 -8.14 -3.10
N ASN A 261 -19.32 -9.09 -3.31
CA ASN A 261 -20.56 -9.17 -2.53
C ASN A 261 -20.29 -9.44 -1.05
N ARG A 262 -19.33 -10.31 -0.71
CA ARG A 262 -18.92 -10.58 0.67
C ARG A 262 -18.35 -9.32 1.34
N ILE A 263 -17.47 -8.60 0.65
CA ILE A 263 -16.91 -7.32 1.12
C ILE A 263 -18.05 -6.31 1.33
N TYR A 264 -18.94 -6.15 0.34
CA TYR A 264 -20.06 -5.21 0.41
C TYR A 264 -21.02 -5.52 1.57
N ARG A 265 -21.29 -6.80 1.84
CA ARG A 265 -22.14 -7.23 2.95
C ARG A 265 -21.43 -7.14 4.31
N GLY A 266 -20.11 -7.00 4.33
CA GLY A 266 -19.30 -7.00 5.54
C GLY A 266 -19.27 -8.37 6.22
N GLU A 267 -19.26 -9.44 5.43
CA GLU A 267 -19.26 -10.82 5.91
C GLU A 267 -17.87 -11.26 6.42
N TRP A 268 -16.80 -10.58 5.97
CA TRP A 268 -15.45 -10.83 6.45
C TRP A 268 -15.10 -9.93 7.64
N PRO A 269 -14.39 -10.45 8.66
CA PRO A 269 -14.00 -9.67 9.84
C PRO A 269 -13.26 -8.38 9.51
N THR A 270 -12.37 -8.40 8.53
CA THR A 270 -11.59 -7.24 8.04
C THR A 270 -12.44 -6.14 7.42
N PHE A 271 -13.63 -6.48 6.94
CA PHE A 271 -14.56 -5.54 6.31
C PHE A 271 -15.79 -5.26 7.17
N PHE A 272 -15.66 -5.46 8.48
CA PHE A 272 -16.71 -5.14 9.43
C PHE A 272 -17.20 -3.70 9.24
N LYS A 273 -18.54 -3.53 9.17
CA LYS A 273 -19.16 -2.22 8.88
C LYS A 273 -18.80 -1.61 7.52
N SER A 274 -18.43 -2.41 6.53
CA SER A 274 -18.12 -1.95 5.15
C SER A 274 -19.22 -1.06 4.56
N LYS A 275 -20.49 -1.34 4.85
CA LYS A 275 -21.63 -0.50 4.42
C LYS A 275 -21.52 0.94 4.93
N ALA A 276 -21.06 1.14 6.17
CA ALA A 276 -20.85 2.48 6.71
C ALA A 276 -19.74 3.22 5.97
N PHE A 277 -18.62 2.53 5.67
CA PHE A 277 -17.54 3.09 4.87
C PHE A 277 -17.98 3.43 3.45
N LEU A 278 -18.67 2.51 2.78
CA LEU A 278 -19.19 2.72 1.42
C LEU A 278 -20.19 3.88 1.37
N SER A 279 -21.10 3.97 2.34
CA SER A 279 -22.06 5.07 2.44
C SER A 279 -21.34 6.40 2.67
N SER A 280 -20.32 6.43 3.53
CA SER A 280 -19.52 7.62 3.78
C SER A 280 -18.71 8.03 2.55
N ALA A 281 -18.13 7.06 1.82
CA ALA A 281 -17.42 7.30 0.57
C ALA A 281 -18.36 7.84 -0.50
N ALA A 282 -19.55 7.26 -0.65
CA ALA A 282 -20.56 7.74 -1.58
C ALA A 282 -21.03 9.18 -1.25
N ALA A 283 -21.27 9.48 0.03
CA ALA A 283 -21.60 10.84 0.47
C ALA A 283 -20.45 11.82 0.17
N ALA A 284 -19.22 11.45 0.47
CA ALA A 284 -18.04 12.26 0.16
C ALA A 284 -17.88 12.48 -1.36
N PHE A 285 -18.15 11.45 -2.17
CA PHE A 285 -18.19 11.57 -3.62
C PHE A 285 -19.21 12.57 -4.10
N VAL A 286 -20.47 12.44 -3.68
CA VAL A 286 -21.55 13.35 -4.07
C VAL A 286 -21.23 14.80 -3.72
N ILE A 287 -20.72 15.05 -2.50
CA ILE A 287 -20.32 16.39 -2.05
C ILE A 287 -19.18 16.92 -2.91
N SER A 288 -18.15 16.12 -3.17
CA SER A 288 -16.99 16.50 -3.96
C SER A 288 -17.36 16.75 -5.43
N PHE A 289 -18.16 15.86 -6.01
CA PHE A 289 -18.65 15.98 -7.38
C PHE A 289 -19.50 17.25 -7.55
N TRP A 290 -20.40 17.53 -6.62
CA TRP A 290 -21.19 18.74 -6.62
C TRP A 290 -20.34 20.01 -6.59
N ARG A 291 -19.31 20.05 -5.74
CA ARG A 291 -18.38 21.17 -5.63
C ARG A 291 -17.55 21.37 -6.90
N LEU A 292 -17.17 20.28 -7.56
CA LEU A 292 -16.25 20.26 -8.70
C LEU A 292 -16.95 20.22 -10.06
N ARG A 293 -18.28 20.14 -10.12
CA ARG A 293 -19.06 19.92 -11.34
C ARG A 293 -18.82 20.93 -12.48
N LYS A 294 -18.35 22.12 -12.15
CA LYS A 294 -18.01 23.18 -13.13
C LYS A 294 -16.56 23.09 -13.66
N LYS A 295 -15.74 22.22 -13.11
CA LYS A 295 -14.34 22.04 -13.57
C LYS A 295 -14.32 21.14 -14.81
N LYS A 296 -13.34 21.39 -15.70
CA LYS A 296 -13.07 20.50 -16.83
C LYS A 296 -12.70 19.11 -16.31
N SER A 297 -13.07 18.08 -17.05
CA SER A 297 -12.75 16.67 -16.71
C SER A 297 -13.37 16.12 -15.42
N VAL A 298 -14.48 16.69 -14.94
CA VAL A 298 -15.21 16.13 -13.78
C VAL A 298 -15.60 14.66 -13.96
N ILE A 299 -15.78 14.21 -15.21
CA ILE A 299 -16.08 12.80 -15.54
C ILE A 299 -14.88 11.92 -15.17
N CYS A 300 -13.64 12.33 -15.50
CA CYS A 300 -12.44 11.59 -15.12
C CYS A 300 -12.27 11.53 -13.59
N PHE A 301 -12.63 12.61 -12.88
CA PHE A 301 -12.67 12.61 -11.42
C PHE A 301 -13.68 11.59 -10.90
N GLY A 302 -14.87 11.51 -11.50
CA GLY A 302 -15.88 10.51 -11.16
C GLY A 302 -15.39 9.08 -11.35
N ILE A 303 -14.75 8.80 -12.51
CA ILE A 303 -14.17 7.48 -12.81
C ILE A 303 -13.06 7.11 -11.82
N ALA A 304 -12.21 8.05 -11.44
CA ALA A 304 -11.13 7.79 -10.51
C ALA A 304 -11.60 7.53 -9.07
N TRP A 305 -12.82 7.96 -8.72
CA TRP A 305 -13.39 7.74 -7.40
C TRP A 305 -13.97 6.33 -7.23
N PHE A 306 -14.52 5.74 -8.29
CA PHE A 306 -15.10 4.40 -8.32
C PHE A 306 -14.11 3.34 -8.78
#